data_f0267ca94c4f9a5c5735f92a4ed6b040
#
_entry.id   f0267ca94c4f9a5c5735f92a4ed6b040
#
_cell.length_a   1.000
_cell.length_b   1.000
_cell.length_c   1.000
_cell.angle_alpha   90.00
_cell.angle_beta   90.00
_cell.angle_gamma   90.00
#
_symmetry.space_group_name_H-M   'P 1'
#
loop_
_entity.id
_entity.type
_entity.pdbx_description
1 polymer ?
#
loop_
_entity_poly.entity_id
_entity_poly.type
_entity_poly.pdbx_seq_one_letter_code
_entity_poly.pdbx_strand_id
1 'polypeptide(L)'
;MAGKVERALLLGGGGHARVAADVARAMGLTIVGIVAPDAPAWGGLPWLGGDEAVAGFNPADVVLINGTGAVRAQGPDGLRRRLFDSFRTRGYRFATLVHPSTVIAPDVALEEGAQVFAGAVLQPGCRIGANAIVNTRAGIDHDTDVGAYAHIAPGATLCGGVIVGEGALVGAGATVLPGVRIGARAVLAGGAVATADVPDGATARGVPARCRE
;
A
#
# COMPACT_ATOMS: atom_id res chain seq x y z
N MET A 1 -29.22 -15.01 -2.26
CA MET A 1 -29.20 -13.76 -1.44
C MET A 1 -28.19 -12.83 -2.09
N ALA A 2 -28.60 -11.68 -2.61
CA ALA A 2 -27.68 -10.68 -3.12
C ALA A 2 -26.77 -10.23 -1.96
N GLY A 3 -25.47 -10.49 -2.04
CA GLY A 3 -24.50 -10.05 -1.04
C GLY A 3 -24.61 -8.54 -0.86
N LYS A 4 -24.64 -8.08 0.40
CA LYS A 4 -24.63 -6.64 0.71
C LYS A 4 -23.37 -6.03 0.09
N VAL A 5 -23.55 -5.17 -0.90
CA VAL A 5 -22.44 -4.47 -1.55
C VAL A 5 -21.73 -3.63 -0.48
N GLU A 6 -20.45 -3.88 -0.27
CA GLU A 6 -19.71 -3.19 0.78
C GLU A 6 -19.49 -1.73 0.39
N ARG A 7 -19.86 -0.81 1.29
CA ARG A 7 -19.76 0.65 1.09
C ARG A 7 -18.41 1.12 1.61
N ALA A 8 -17.74 1.98 0.86
CA ALA A 8 -16.43 2.48 1.22
C ALA A 8 -16.35 4.01 1.24
N LEU A 9 -15.56 4.57 2.13
CA LEU A 9 -15.11 5.96 2.10
C LEU A 9 -13.65 6.00 1.66
N LEU A 10 -13.32 6.87 0.70
CA LEU A 10 -11.97 7.03 0.20
C LEU A 10 -11.28 8.20 0.92
N LEU A 11 -10.23 7.91 1.68
CA LEU A 11 -9.43 8.92 2.38
C LEU A 11 -8.33 9.45 1.47
N GLY A 12 -8.38 10.75 1.18
CA GLY A 12 -7.44 11.45 0.32
C GLY A 12 -7.95 11.68 -1.10
N GLY A 13 -7.48 12.75 -1.73
CA GLY A 13 -7.91 13.23 -3.06
C GLY A 13 -6.81 13.25 -4.13
N GLY A 14 -5.62 12.70 -3.85
CA GLY A 14 -4.48 12.71 -4.76
C GLY A 14 -4.49 11.60 -5.82
N GLY A 15 -3.40 11.50 -6.59
CA GLY A 15 -3.25 10.50 -7.66
C GLY A 15 -3.37 9.05 -7.17
N HIS A 16 -2.82 8.74 -5.99
CA HIS A 16 -2.95 7.40 -5.40
C HIS A 16 -4.42 7.06 -5.07
N ALA A 17 -5.17 8.03 -4.52
CA ALA A 17 -6.60 7.86 -4.24
C ALA A 17 -7.38 7.53 -5.52
N ARG A 18 -7.05 8.19 -6.63
CA ARG A 18 -7.69 7.91 -7.92
C ARG A 18 -7.46 6.47 -8.38
N VAL A 19 -6.24 5.96 -8.24
CA VAL A 19 -5.92 4.56 -8.58
C VAL A 19 -6.60 3.59 -7.60
N ALA A 20 -6.57 3.88 -6.29
CA ALA A 20 -7.25 3.06 -5.30
C ALA A 20 -8.77 3.01 -5.53
N ALA A 21 -9.39 4.12 -5.96
CA ALA A 21 -10.80 4.15 -6.34
C ALA A 21 -11.11 3.24 -7.54
N ASP A 22 -10.21 3.21 -8.53
CA ASP A 22 -10.36 2.34 -9.70
C ASP A 22 -10.33 0.85 -9.30
N VAL A 23 -9.35 0.47 -8.47
CA VAL A 23 -9.27 -0.91 -7.94
C VAL A 23 -10.51 -1.26 -7.11
N ALA A 24 -10.96 -0.38 -6.23
CA ALA A 24 -12.14 -0.62 -5.41
C ALA A 24 -13.39 -0.88 -6.27
N ARG A 25 -13.58 -0.09 -7.34
CA ARG A 25 -14.66 -0.31 -8.31
C ARG A 25 -14.52 -1.66 -9.03
N ALA A 26 -13.31 -2.02 -9.47
CA ALA A 26 -13.04 -3.30 -10.10
C ALA A 26 -13.32 -4.51 -9.18
N MET A 27 -13.23 -4.30 -7.86
CA MET A 27 -13.62 -5.29 -6.83
C MET A 27 -15.13 -5.28 -6.50
N GLY A 28 -15.91 -4.35 -7.08
CA GLY A 28 -17.34 -4.23 -6.79
C GLY A 28 -17.66 -3.43 -5.52
N LEU A 29 -16.71 -2.72 -4.93
CA LEU A 29 -16.98 -1.82 -3.80
C LEU A 29 -17.72 -0.56 -4.26
N THR A 30 -18.72 -0.14 -3.50
CA THR A 30 -19.40 1.14 -3.73
C THR A 30 -18.73 2.26 -2.94
N ILE A 31 -17.99 3.14 -3.62
CA ILE A 31 -17.39 4.32 -2.98
C ILE A 31 -18.47 5.38 -2.79
N VAL A 32 -18.80 5.67 -1.53
CA VAL A 32 -19.83 6.64 -1.16
C VAL A 32 -19.36 8.08 -1.38
N GLY A 33 -18.06 8.34 -1.15
CA GLY A 33 -17.47 9.64 -1.37
C GLY A 33 -15.99 9.70 -0.96
N ILE A 34 -15.42 10.86 -1.19
CA ILE A 34 -14.02 11.19 -0.91
C ILE A 34 -13.96 12.09 0.32
N VAL A 35 -13.11 11.70 1.26
CA VAL A 35 -12.77 12.48 2.45
C VAL A 35 -11.35 13.03 2.26
N ALA A 36 -11.23 14.34 2.12
CA ALA A 36 -9.97 15.04 1.91
C ALA A 36 -10.11 16.50 2.34
N PRO A 37 -9.00 17.18 2.74
CA PRO A 37 -9.05 18.59 3.12
C PRO A 37 -9.66 19.49 2.02
N ASP A 38 -9.32 19.18 0.76
CA ASP A 38 -9.79 19.91 -0.41
C ASP A 38 -10.51 18.97 -1.39
N ALA A 39 -11.45 19.51 -2.15
CA ALA A 39 -12.12 18.79 -3.22
C ALA A 39 -11.09 18.30 -4.27
N PRO A 40 -11.08 17.01 -4.64
CA PRO A 40 -10.13 16.48 -5.59
C PRO A 40 -10.36 17.09 -6.99
N ALA A 41 -9.27 17.37 -7.72
CA ALA A 41 -9.34 17.90 -9.08
C ALA A 41 -9.90 16.88 -10.10
N TRP A 42 -9.92 15.58 -9.76
CA TRP A 42 -10.52 14.53 -10.59
C TRP A 42 -11.95 14.26 -10.11
N GLY A 43 -12.91 14.31 -11.03
CA GLY A 43 -14.33 14.18 -10.71
C GLY A 43 -14.82 12.73 -10.59
N GLY A 44 -16.15 12.57 -10.41
CA GLY A 44 -16.85 11.29 -10.50
C GLY A 44 -17.21 10.64 -9.16
N LEU A 45 -16.80 11.24 -8.02
CA LEU A 45 -17.23 10.86 -6.68
C LEU A 45 -17.58 12.11 -5.86
N PRO A 46 -18.57 12.06 -4.95
CA PRO A 46 -18.88 13.16 -4.05
C PRO A 46 -17.70 13.47 -3.14
N TRP A 47 -17.37 14.75 -2.98
CA TRP A 47 -16.48 15.19 -1.91
C TRP A 47 -17.30 15.46 -0.65
N LEU A 48 -16.89 14.88 0.47
CA LEU A 48 -17.63 14.90 1.73
C LEU A 48 -17.06 15.89 2.75
N GLY A 49 -15.89 16.46 2.49
CA GLY A 49 -15.17 17.32 3.44
C GLY A 49 -13.90 16.64 3.98
N GLY A 50 -13.35 17.17 5.08
CA GLY A 50 -12.19 16.67 5.78
C GLY A 50 -12.45 15.41 6.60
N ASP A 51 -11.47 15.03 7.42
CA ASP A 51 -11.50 13.79 8.22
C ASP A 51 -12.69 13.71 9.21
N GLU A 52 -13.25 14.85 9.60
CA GLU A 52 -14.46 14.96 10.43
C GLU A 52 -15.70 14.36 9.76
N ALA A 53 -15.78 14.40 8.43
CA ALA A 53 -16.92 13.86 7.69
C ALA A 53 -17.12 12.35 7.91
N VAL A 54 -16.04 11.62 8.24
CA VAL A 54 -16.11 10.18 8.52
C VAL A 54 -17.02 9.88 9.71
N ALA A 55 -17.11 10.80 10.69
CA ALA A 55 -17.95 10.63 11.88
C ALA A 55 -19.47 10.55 11.55
N GLY A 56 -19.88 11.01 10.38
CA GLY A 56 -21.26 10.86 9.88
C GLY A 56 -21.62 9.43 9.44
N PHE A 57 -20.68 8.48 9.48
CA PHE A 57 -20.88 7.10 9.05
C PHE A 57 -20.59 6.14 10.20
N ASN A 58 -21.50 5.18 10.41
CA ASN A 58 -21.28 4.14 11.41
C ASN A 58 -20.14 3.19 10.93
N PRO A 59 -19.13 2.89 11.77
CA PRO A 59 -18.06 1.95 11.43
C PRO A 59 -18.52 0.55 10.99
N ALA A 60 -19.71 0.12 11.42
CA ALA A 60 -20.29 -1.15 11.00
C ALA A 60 -20.86 -1.14 9.57
N ASP A 61 -21.11 0.04 8.99
CA ASP A 61 -21.79 0.20 7.69
C ASP A 61 -20.84 0.57 6.54
N VAL A 62 -19.62 0.95 6.86
CA VAL A 62 -18.62 1.36 5.86
C VAL A 62 -17.24 0.80 6.19
N VAL A 63 -16.45 0.60 5.14
CA VAL A 63 -14.99 0.40 5.27
C VAL A 63 -14.27 1.63 4.74
N LEU A 64 -13.04 1.84 5.19
CA LEU A 64 -12.21 2.94 4.71
C LEU A 64 -11.21 2.42 3.66
N ILE A 65 -10.92 3.24 2.68
CA ILE A 65 -9.83 3.03 1.72
C ILE A 65 -8.79 4.10 1.97
N ASN A 66 -7.57 3.71 2.30
CA ASN A 66 -6.49 4.66 2.47
C ASN A 66 -5.94 5.10 1.10
N GLY A 67 -6.43 6.21 0.59
CA GLY A 67 -6.03 6.80 -0.69
C GLY A 67 -4.77 7.68 -0.61
N THR A 68 -4.09 7.73 0.54
CA THR A 68 -2.81 8.44 0.65
C THR A 68 -1.68 7.56 0.18
N GLY A 69 -0.92 8.01 -0.82
CA GLY A 69 0.26 7.31 -1.30
C GLY A 69 1.46 7.49 -0.37
N ALA A 70 2.52 6.73 -0.64
CA ALA A 70 3.79 6.82 0.06
C ALA A 70 4.90 7.12 -0.95
N VAL A 71 5.28 8.39 -1.09
CA VAL A 71 6.39 8.83 -1.97
C VAL A 71 7.73 8.91 -1.24
N ARG A 72 7.72 8.62 0.06
CA ARG A 72 8.89 8.57 0.96
C ARG A 72 8.69 7.39 1.91
N ALA A 73 9.77 6.95 2.57
CA ALA A 73 9.65 5.99 3.67
C ALA A 73 8.68 6.51 4.74
N GLN A 74 7.85 5.62 5.27
CA GLN A 74 6.79 5.98 6.22
C GLN A 74 7.27 5.80 7.66
N GLY A 75 7.62 6.90 8.30
CA GLY A 75 7.84 6.94 9.75
C GLY A 75 6.52 6.97 10.54
N PRO A 76 6.61 7.06 11.89
CA PRO A 76 5.43 7.16 12.76
C PRO A 76 4.51 8.33 12.39
N ASP A 77 5.08 9.44 11.91
CA ASP A 77 4.35 10.65 11.54
C ASP A 77 3.86 10.67 10.09
N GLY A 78 4.03 9.58 9.36
CA GLY A 78 3.55 9.47 7.98
C GLY A 78 2.02 9.58 7.90
N LEU A 79 1.50 10.43 7.00
CA LEU A 79 0.06 10.68 6.89
C LEU A 79 -0.74 9.37 6.69
N ARG A 80 -0.25 8.48 5.84
CA ARG A 80 -0.89 7.17 5.58
C ARG A 80 -1.05 6.36 6.87
N ARG A 81 0.00 6.32 7.70
CA ARG A 81 -0.01 5.62 8.99
C ARG A 81 -0.95 6.28 9.98
N ARG A 82 -0.84 7.61 10.17
CA ARG A 82 -1.71 8.35 11.10
C ARG A 82 -3.18 8.16 10.80
N LEU A 83 -3.60 8.22 9.54
CA LEU A 83 -4.99 7.97 9.14
C LEU A 83 -5.43 6.55 9.49
N PHE A 84 -4.61 5.56 9.15
CA PHE A 84 -4.93 4.17 9.45
C PHE A 84 -5.08 3.93 10.95
N ASP A 85 -4.09 4.32 11.75
CA ASP A 85 -4.10 4.10 13.20
C ASP A 85 -5.23 4.88 13.89
N SER A 86 -5.43 6.16 13.51
CA SER A 86 -6.49 7.01 14.09
C SER A 86 -7.89 6.45 13.83
N PHE A 87 -8.20 6.01 12.61
CA PHE A 87 -9.53 5.50 12.32
C PHE A 87 -9.75 4.09 12.85
N ARG A 88 -8.70 3.25 12.93
CA ARG A 88 -8.80 1.95 13.59
C ARG A 88 -9.12 2.07 15.08
N THR A 89 -8.51 3.00 15.80
CA THR A 89 -8.84 3.26 17.21
C THR A 89 -10.28 3.73 17.42
N ARG A 90 -10.90 4.30 16.36
CA ARG A 90 -12.32 4.70 16.33
C ARG A 90 -13.26 3.58 15.87
N GLY A 91 -12.75 2.35 15.67
CA GLY A 91 -13.53 1.17 15.30
C GLY A 91 -13.76 0.99 13.79
N TYR A 92 -13.19 1.82 12.92
CA TYR A 92 -13.31 1.63 11.47
C TYR A 92 -12.35 0.54 10.97
N ARG A 93 -12.81 -0.24 9.99
CA ARG A 93 -12.00 -1.23 9.27
C ARG A 93 -11.52 -0.63 7.95
N PHE A 94 -10.36 -1.12 7.49
CA PHE A 94 -9.82 -0.73 6.18
C PHE A 94 -9.97 -1.86 5.16
N ALA A 95 -10.43 -1.52 3.97
CA ALA A 95 -10.52 -2.46 2.86
C ALA A 95 -9.11 -2.88 2.41
N THR A 96 -8.88 -4.19 2.33
CA THR A 96 -7.74 -4.74 1.59
C THR A 96 -8.10 -4.73 0.11
N LEU A 97 -7.33 -3.98 -0.69
CA LEU A 97 -7.58 -3.83 -2.13
C LEU A 97 -6.73 -4.81 -2.93
N VAL A 98 -7.37 -5.58 -3.79
CA VAL A 98 -6.68 -6.51 -4.71
C VAL A 98 -7.26 -6.33 -6.10
N HIS A 99 -6.47 -5.79 -7.03
CA HIS A 99 -6.94 -5.62 -8.40
C HIS A 99 -7.19 -6.98 -9.07
N PRO A 100 -8.29 -7.18 -9.82
CA PRO A 100 -8.61 -8.49 -10.43
C PRO A 100 -7.56 -9.04 -11.40
N SER A 101 -6.66 -8.20 -11.92
CA SER A 101 -5.56 -8.65 -12.79
C SER A 101 -4.28 -9.07 -12.06
N THR A 102 -4.30 -9.17 -10.74
CA THR A 102 -3.17 -9.69 -9.96
C THR A 102 -3.09 -11.21 -10.05
N VAL A 103 -1.86 -11.72 -9.95
CA VAL A 103 -1.63 -13.16 -9.78
C VAL A 103 -1.13 -13.36 -8.34
N ILE A 104 -1.94 -14.00 -7.51
CA ILE A 104 -1.63 -14.20 -6.09
C ILE A 104 -1.75 -15.68 -5.77
N ALA A 105 -0.70 -16.27 -5.21
CA ALA A 105 -0.70 -17.66 -4.77
C ALA A 105 -1.68 -17.85 -3.59
N PRO A 106 -2.31 -19.04 -3.46
CA PRO A 106 -3.40 -19.27 -2.48
C PRO A 106 -3.00 -19.10 -1.01
N ASP A 107 -1.72 -19.26 -0.68
CA ASP A 107 -1.17 -19.19 0.67
C ASP A 107 -0.57 -17.82 1.03
N VAL A 108 -0.71 -16.83 0.15
CA VAL A 108 -0.27 -15.44 0.45
C VAL A 108 -1.16 -14.83 1.52
N ALA A 109 -0.52 -14.29 2.57
CA ALA A 109 -1.22 -13.57 3.63
C ALA A 109 -1.26 -12.08 3.33
N LEU A 110 -2.46 -11.49 3.23
CA LEU A 110 -2.68 -10.05 3.10
C LEU A 110 -3.32 -9.52 4.38
N GLU A 111 -2.66 -8.58 5.03
CA GLU A 111 -3.21 -7.95 6.24
C GLU A 111 -4.15 -6.78 5.90
N GLU A 112 -4.87 -6.29 6.93
CA GLU A 112 -5.88 -5.24 6.80
C GLU A 112 -5.34 -3.98 6.12
N GLY A 113 -6.06 -3.49 5.13
CA GLY A 113 -5.72 -2.27 4.38
C GLY A 113 -4.54 -2.42 3.42
N ALA A 114 -3.98 -3.61 3.25
CA ALA A 114 -2.98 -3.88 2.21
C ALA A 114 -3.57 -3.57 0.83
N GLN A 115 -2.76 -3.04 -0.07
CA GLN A 115 -3.20 -2.66 -1.42
C GLN A 115 -2.32 -3.30 -2.47
N VAL A 116 -2.90 -4.15 -3.32
CA VAL A 116 -2.21 -4.84 -4.40
C VAL A 116 -2.80 -4.37 -5.73
N PHE A 117 -2.00 -3.66 -6.51
CA PHE A 117 -2.44 -2.98 -7.72
C PHE A 117 -2.26 -3.82 -8.98
N ALA A 118 -2.79 -3.29 -10.08
CA ALA A 118 -2.90 -3.99 -11.36
C ALA A 118 -1.60 -4.65 -11.83
N GLY A 119 -1.70 -5.93 -12.20
CA GLY A 119 -0.60 -6.71 -12.77
C GLY A 119 0.50 -7.09 -11.78
N ALA A 120 0.32 -6.87 -10.48
CA ALA A 120 1.27 -7.36 -9.47
C ALA A 120 1.19 -8.90 -9.38
N VAL A 121 2.33 -9.52 -9.06
CA VAL A 121 2.48 -10.97 -8.91
C VAL A 121 3.03 -11.24 -7.51
N LEU A 122 2.34 -12.09 -6.73
CA LEU A 122 2.77 -12.52 -5.40
C LEU A 122 2.87 -14.04 -5.38
N GLN A 123 4.07 -14.55 -5.18
CA GLN A 123 4.39 -15.97 -5.17
C GLN A 123 4.09 -16.64 -3.81
N PRO A 124 4.12 -17.98 -3.72
CA PRO A 124 3.81 -18.71 -2.49
C PRO A 124 4.63 -18.29 -1.26
N GLY A 125 4.01 -18.36 -0.09
CA GLY A 125 4.65 -18.08 1.19
C GLY A 125 4.83 -16.59 1.51
N CYS A 126 4.36 -15.67 0.65
CA CYS A 126 4.50 -14.23 0.89
C CYS A 126 3.55 -13.71 1.97
N ARG A 127 4.01 -12.72 2.74
CA ARG A 127 3.20 -11.94 3.66
C ARG A 127 3.27 -10.45 3.33
N ILE A 128 2.11 -9.81 3.24
CA ILE A 128 1.99 -8.36 3.00
C ILE A 128 1.33 -7.72 4.21
N GLY A 129 2.10 -6.95 4.93
CA GLY A 129 1.70 -6.33 6.20
C GLY A 129 0.61 -5.27 6.06
N ALA A 130 0.04 -4.90 7.20
CA ALA A 130 -1.07 -3.96 7.27
C ALA A 130 -0.76 -2.63 6.57
N ASN A 131 -1.72 -2.17 5.77
CA ASN A 131 -1.64 -0.90 5.07
C ASN A 131 -0.41 -0.74 4.14
N ALA A 132 0.27 -1.84 3.80
CA ALA A 132 1.34 -1.84 2.81
C ALA A 132 0.80 -1.67 1.38
N ILE A 133 1.65 -1.22 0.47
CA ILE A 133 1.33 -1.03 -0.94
C ILE A 133 2.24 -1.92 -1.78
N VAL A 134 1.66 -2.84 -2.56
CA VAL A 134 2.31 -3.52 -3.67
C VAL A 134 1.77 -2.90 -4.96
N ASN A 135 2.57 -2.05 -5.58
CA ASN A 135 2.10 -1.18 -6.64
C ASN A 135 2.08 -1.89 -8.02
N THR A 136 1.60 -1.18 -9.02
CA THR A 136 1.38 -1.66 -10.39
C THR A 136 2.59 -2.46 -10.90
N ARG A 137 2.34 -3.71 -11.33
CA ARG A 137 3.33 -4.63 -11.93
C ARG A 137 4.55 -4.93 -11.03
N ALA A 138 4.45 -4.74 -9.72
CA ALA A 138 5.49 -5.21 -8.81
C ALA A 138 5.47 -6.73 -8.71
N GLY A 139 6.66 -7.34 -8.66
CA GLY A 139 6.85 -8.78 -8.50
C GLY A 139 7.38 -9.09 -7.10
N ILE A 140 6.70 -9.97 -6.38
CA ILE A 140 7.09 -10.45 -5.05
C ILE A 140 7.28 -11.95 -5.15
N ASP A 141 8.52 -12.41 -5.08
CA ASP A 141 8.85 -13.82 -5.17
C ASP A 141 8.69 -14.54 -3.81
N HIS A 142 8.76 -15.89 -3.84
CA HIS A 142 8.40 -16.78 -2.75
C HIS A 142 9.04 -16.41 -1.40
N ASP A 143 8.36 -16.71 -0.30
CA ASP A 143 8.83 -16.55 1.09
C ASP A 143 9.24 -15.11 1.46
N THR A 144 8.74 -14.11 0.73
CA THR A 144 9.04 -12.69 0.97
C THR A 144 8.10 -12.10 2.01
N ASP A 145 8.66 -11.38 2.97
CA ASP A 145 7.91 -10.65 4.01
C ASP A 145 7.97 -9.13 3.76
N VAL A 146 6.81 -8.52 3.50
CA VAL A 146 6.67 -7.07 3.34
C VAL A 146 5.99 -6.50 4.57
N GLY A 147 6.73 -5.73 5.36
CA GLY A 147 6.27 -5.13 6.61
C GLY A 147 5.13 -4.12 6.43
N ALA A 148 4.45 -3.83 7.54
CA ALA A 148 3.35 -2.86 7.56
C ALA A 148 3.81 -1.49 7.03
N TYR A 149 2.91 -0.77 6.34
CA TYR A 149 3.14 0.55 5.75
C TYR A 149 4.28 0.62 4.71
N ALA A 150 4.93 -0.49 4.38
CA ALA A 150 5.94 -0.50 3.32
C ALA A 150 5.31 -0.22 1.96
N HIS A 151 6.10 0.33 1.05
CA HIS A 151 5.65 0.58 -0.32
C HIS A 151 6.62 -0.04 -1.32
N ILE A 152 6.15 -1.05 -2.01
CA ILE A 152 6.81 -1.65 -3.16
C ILE A 152 6.29 -0.91 -4.39
N ALA A 153 7.10 -0.01 -4.93
CA ALA A 153 6.70 0.93 -5.98
C ALA A 153 6.49 0.23 -7.34
N PRO A 154 5.93 0.93 -8.36
CA PRO A 154 5.63 0.31 -9.64
C PRO A 154 6.81 -0.40 -10.28
N GLY A 155 6.60 -1.65 -10.72
CA GLY A 155 7.60 -2.45 -11.43
C GLY A 155 8.81 -2.89 -10.59
N ALA A 156 8.80 -2.68 -9.28
CA ALA A 156 9.87 -3.20 -8.42
C ALA A 156 9.79 -4.73 -8.32
N THR A 157 10.95 -5.38 -8.20
CA THR A 157 11.07 -6.84 -8.10
C THR A 157 11.78 -7.22 -6.82
N LEU A 158 11.12 -8.02 -5.99
CA LEU A 158 11.70 -8.66 -4.80
C LEU A 158 11.90 -10.13 -5.13
N CYS A 159 13.14 -10.61 -5.08
CA CYS A 159 13.45 -12.02 -5.24
C CYS A 159 13.09 -12.83 -3.99
N GLY A 160 13.22 -14.15 -4.05
CA GLY A 160 12.79 -15.05 -2.96
C GLY A 160 13.47 -14.77 -1.62
N GLY A 161 12.68 -14.91 -0.54
CA GLY A 161 13.14 -14.75 0.85
C GLY A 161 13.56 -13.34 1.24
N VAL A 162 13.16 -12.31 0.50
CA VAL A 162 13.42 -10.90 0.83
C VAL A 162 12.61 -10.48 2.04
N ILE A 163 13.21 -9.66 2.91
CA ILE A 163 12.53 -9.04 4.04
C ILE A 163 12.51 -7.52 3.85
N VAL A 164 11.33 -6.94 3.76
CA VAL A 164 11.15 -5.49 3.70
C VAL A 164 10.58 -5.00 5.03
N GLY A 165 11.33 -4.18 5.73
CA GLY A 165 10.95 -3.65 7.04
C GLY A 165 9.78 -2.67 6.99
N GLU A 166 9.18 -2.43 8.16
CA GLU A 166 8.05 -1.52 8.33
C GLU A 166 8.34 -0.13 7.74
N GLY A 167 7.40 0.40 6.97
CA GLY A 167 7.48 1.74 6.40
C GLY A 167 8.60 1.96 5.39
N ALA A 168 9.28 0.92 4.95
CA ALA A 168 10.32 1.04 3.92
C ALA A 168 9.73 1.35 2.55
N LEU A 169 10.55 1.96 1.69
CA LEU A 169 10.21 2.24 0.30
C LEU A 169 11.19 1.51 -0.63
N VAL A 170 10.66 0.60 -1.43
CA VAL A 170 11.37 0.04 -2.57
C VAL A 170 10.93 0.80 -3.82
N GLY A 171 11.81 1.62 -4.37
CA GLY A 171 11.53 2.56 -5.46
C GLY A 171 11.14 1.89 -6.78
N ALA A 172 10.53 2.67 -7.67
CA ALA A 172 10.04 2.16 -8.95
C ALA A 172 11.16 1.47 -9.76
N GLY A 173 10.87 0.27 -10.27
CA GLY A 173 11.83 -0.53 -11.05
C GLY A 173 13.06 -0.99 -10.28
N ALA A 174 13.12 -0.86 -8.96
CA ALA A 174 14.22 -1.39 -8.16
C ALA A 174 14.16 -2.92 -8.06
N THR A 175 15.32 -3.54 -7.89
CA THR A 175 15.45 -4.99 -7.73
C THR A 175 16.14 -5.30 -6.41
N VAL A 176 15.59 -6.25 -5.65
CA VAL A 176 16.20 -6.77 -4.43
C VAL A 176 16.56 -8.22 -4.62
N LEU A 177 17.85 -8.57 -4.48
CA LEU A 177 18.34 -9.94 -4.69
C LEU A 177 17.87 -10.90 -3.57
N PRO A 178 17.92 -12.23 -3.81
CA PRO A 178 17.39 -13.22 -2.87
C PRO A 178 17.98 -13.09 -1.46
N GLY A 179 17.13 -13.20 -0.45
CA GLY A 179 17.49 -13.17 0.97
C GLY A 179 17.94 -11.81 1.52
N VAL A 180 17.99 -10.77 0.69
CA VAL A 180 18.40 -9.42 1.12
C VAL A 180 17.32 -8.76 1.99
N ARG A 181 17.75 -8.06 3.05
CA ARG A 181 16.90 -7.28 3.92
C ARG A 181 16.92 -5.78 3.55
N ILE A 182 15.76 -5.19 3.37
CA ILE A 182 15.56 -3.74 3.35
C ILE A 182 15.03 -3.32 4.71
N GLY A 183 15.81 -2.60 5.48
CA GLY A 183 15.51 -2.23 6.86
C GLY A 183 14.25 -1.38 7.02
N ALA A 184 13.75 -1.28 8.26
CA ALA A 184 12.59 -0.45 8.56
C ALA A 184 12.85 1.02 8.18
N ARG A 185 11.88 1.67 7.53
CA ARG A 185 11.98 3.07 7.04
C ARG A 185 13.15 3.33 6.09
N ALA A 186 13.81 2.28 5.60
CA ALA A 186 14.84 2.41 4.58
C ALA A 186 14.24 2.79 3.22
N VAL A 187 15.06 3.37 2.36
CA VAL A 187 14.72 3.72 0.98
C VAL A 187 15.68 3.04 0.04
N LEU A 188 15.19 2.15 -0.80
CA LEU A 188 15.90 1.73 -1.99
C LEU A 188 15.45 2.61 -3.16
N ALA A 189 16.33 3.39 -3.74
CA ALA A 189 15.99 4.34 -4.79
C ALA A 189 15.47 3.64 -6.06
N GLY A 190 14.70 4.37 -6.88
CA GLY A 190 14.19 3.84 -8.15
C GLY A 190 15.31 3.34 -9.06
N GLY A 191 15.10 2.18 -9.70
CA GLY A 191 16.07 1.51 -10.57
C GLY A 191 17.32 0.97 -9.88
N ALA A 192 17.41 1.03 -8.56
CA ALA A 192 18.56 0.51 -7.82
C ALA A 192 18.50 -1.03 -7.70
N VAL A 193 19.66 -1.67 -7.58
CA VAL A 193 19.77 -3.12 -7.34
C VAL A 193 20.45 -3.37 -6.00
N ALA A 194 19.66 -3.79 -5.01
CA ALA A 194 20.17 -4.16 -3.70
C ALA A 194 20.77 -5.57 -3.74
N THR A 195 22.09 -5.65 -3.58
CA THR A 195 22.87 -6.89 -3.55
C THR A 195 23.32 -7.28 -2.13
N ALA A 196 23.02 -6.44 -1.16
CA ALA A 196 23.29 -6.60 0.26
C ALA A 196 22.23 -5.84 1.06
N ASP A 197 22.16 -6.12 2.35
CA ASP A 197 21.22 -5.52 3.28
C ASP A 197 21.31 -3.99 3.29
N VAL A 198 20.15 -3.34 3.37
CA VAL A 198 20.03 -1.90 3.56
C VAL A 198 19.60 -1.64 5.01
N PRO A 199 20.41 -0.95 5.83
CA PRO A 199 20.10 -0.71 7.23
C PRO A 199 18.81 0.09 7.44
N ASP A 200 18.24 0.00 8.64
CA ASP A 200 17.07 0.78 9.03
C ASP A 200 17.31 2.30 8.82
N GLY A 201 16.34 2.96 8.22
CA GLY A 201 16.39 4.40 7.92
C GLY A 201 17.38 4.83 6.85
N ALA A 202 18.21 3.93 6.34
CA ALA A 202 19.21 4.26 5.32
C ALA A 202 18.59 4.48 3.94
N THR A 203 19.28 5.23 3.10
CA THR A 203 18.95 5.37 1.67
C THR A 203 20.04 4.75 0.81
N ALA A 204 19.69 3.72 0.04
CA ALA A 204 20.58 3.05 -0.90
C ALA A 204 20.19 3.37 -2.34
N ARG A 205 21.19 3.57 -3.22
CA ARG A 205 20.97 3.89 -4.64
C ARG A 205 22.07 3.32 -5.55
N GLY A 206 21.74 3.15 -6.81
CA GLY A 206 22.67 2.71 -7.86
C GLY A 206 22.65 1.21 -8.11
N VAL A 207 23.52 0.74 -9.00
CA VAL A 207 23.69 -0.65 -9.41
C VAL A 207 25.19 -0.99 -9.35
N PRO A 208 25.65 -1.75 -8.35
CA PRO A 208 24.91 -2.20 -7.17
C PRO A 208 24.56 -1.03 -6.23
N ALA A 209 23.47 -1.17 -5.47
CA ALA A 209 23.04 -0.14 -4.54
C ALA A 209 24.05 0.06 -3.41
N ARG A 210 24.29 1.33 -3.04
CA ARG A 210 25.16 1.72 -1.93
C ARG A 210 24.42 2.72 -1.05
N CYS A 211 24.52 2.56 0.26
CA CYS A 211 24.08 3.56 1.21
C CYS A 211 24.96 4.80 1.08
N ARG A 212 24.36 5.99 1.18
CA ARG A 212 25.14 7.21 1.39
C ARG A 212 25.38 7.40 2.89
N GLU A 213 26.58 7.74 3.20
CA GLU A 213 26.94 8.33 4.49
C GLU A 213 26.27 9.69 4.65
#